data_3786826c5ea6efb6cc1c11fd049cedbe
#
_entry.id   3786826c5ea6efb6cc1c11fd049cedbe
#
_cell.length_a   1.000
_cell.length_b   1.000
_cell.length_c   1.000
_cell.angle_alpha   90.00
_cell.angle_beta   90.00
_cell.angle_gamma   90.00
#
_symmetry.space_group_name_H-M   'P 1'
#
loop_
_entity.id
_entity.type
_entity.pdbx_description
1 polymer ?
#
loop_
_entity_poly.entity_id
_entity_poly.type
_entity_poly.pdbx_seq_one_letter_code
_entity_poly.pdbx_strand_id
1 'polypeptide(L)'
;MDLLIHDVKGASAKALITGAFAGAQVIADDGPARPCIGCFGCWIKTPGTCVIRDGYADMGARLSRCKRLFIVSQCVYGGFSPFVKTVIDRSISYVHPYFVIKNGEMHHRGRYENRM
;
A
#
# COMPACT_ATOMS: atom_id res chain seq x y z
N MET A 1 11.03 -9.66 4.00
CA MET A 1 9.60 -9.86 4.28
C MET A 1 8.81 -9.48 3.05
N ASP A 2 7.81 -10.26 2.74
CA ASP A 2 6.91 -9.99 1.63
C ASP A 2 5.58 -9.42 2.15
N LEU A 3 4.90 -8.64 1.33
CA LEU A 3 3.61 -8.06 1.63
C LEU A 3 2.61 -8.51 0.56
N LEU A 4 1.47 -9.03 0.99
CA LEU A 4 0.36 -9.40 0.12
C LEU A 4 -0.85 -8.50 0.40
N ILE A 5 -1.36 -7.85 -0.62
CA ILE A 5 -2.64 -7.13 -0.56
C ILE A 5 -3.62 -7.86 -1.46
N HIS A 6 -4.78 -8.25 -0.92
CA HIS A 6 -5.78 -8.96 -1.72
C HIS A 6 -7.21 -8.64 -1.32
N ASP A 7 -8.12 -8.83 -2.25
CA ASP A 7 -9.56 -8.70 -2.06
C ASP A 7 -10.30 -10.03 -2.22
N VAL A 8 -9.60 -11.14 -2.09
CA VAL A 8 -10.17 -12.48 -2.26
C VAL A 8 -11.19 -12.76 -1.16
N LYS A 9 -12.39 -13.22 -1.55
CA LYS A 9 -13.48 -13.57 -0.64
C LYS A 9 -13.66 -15.08 -0.58
N GLY A 10 -14.26 -15.55 0.51
CA GLY A 10 -14.51 -16.95 0.75
C GLY A 10 -13.36 -17.67 1.45
N ALA A 11 -13.69 -18.54 2.41
CA ALA A 11 -12.72 -19.21 3.26
C ALA A 11 -11.74 -20.08 2.46
N SER A 12 -12.24 -20.84 1.48
CA SER A 12 -11.41 -21.72 0.67
C SER A 12 -10.42 -20.94 -0.21
N ALA A 13 -10.89 -19.88 -0.86
CA ALA A 13 -10.05 -19.05 -1.71
C ALA A 13 -9.00 -18.28 -0.89
N LYS A 14 -9.38 -17.79 0.28
CA LYS A 14 -8.45 -17.14 1.21
C LYS A 14 -7.37 -18.11 1.69
N ALA A 15 -7.73 -19.35 1.99
CA ALA A 15 -6.77 -20.37 2.41
C ALA A 15 -5.76 -20.67 1.29
N LEU A 16 -6.21 -20.76 0.04
CA LEU A 16 -5.34 -20.96 -1.12
C LEU A 16 -4.34 -19.81 -1.28
N ILE A 17 -4.80 -18.58 -1.21
CA ILE A 17 -3.96 -17.39 -1.33
C ILE A 17 -2.95 -17.33 -0.19
N THR A 18 -3.39 -17.53 1.04
CA THR A 18 -2.52 -17.52 2.21
C THR A 18 -1.45 -18.62 2.11
N GLY A 19 -1.84 -19.80 1.63
CA GLY A 19 -0.90 -20.90 1.42
C GLY A 19 0.13 -20.63 0.32
N ALA A 20 -0.33 -20.02 -0.80
CA ALA A 20 0.55 -19.68 -1.92
C ALA A 20 1.59 -18.60 -1.55
N PHE A 21 1.26 -17.70 -0.63
CA PHE A 21 2.14 -16.64 -0.18
C PHE A 21 2.51 -16.82 1.30
N ALA A 22 2.79 -18.03 1.70
CA ALA A 22 3.17 -18.35 3.08
C ALA A 22 4.36 -17.50 3.55
N GLY A 23 4.26 -16.96 4.76
CA GLY A 23 5.27 -16.08 5.32
C GLY A 23 5.13 -14.60 4.96
N ALA A 24 4.24 -14.24 4.04
CA ALA A 24 3.96 -12.84 3.73
C ALA A 24 3.08 -12.19 4.81
N GLN A 25 3.30 -10.92 5.06
CA GLN A 25 2.33 -10.11 5.80
C GLN A 25 1.12 -9.89 4.89
N VAL A 26 -0.09 -10.13 5.40
CA VAL A 26 -1.32 -10.09 4.59
C VAL A 26 -2.17 -8.89 4.98
N ILE A 27 -2.60 -8.14 3.98
CA ILE A 27 -3.65 -7.12 4.10
C ILE A 27 -4.83 -7.60 3.27
N ALA A 28 -5.89 -8.02 3.96
CA ALA A 28 -7.11 -8.56 3.36
C ALA A 28 -8.28 -7.60 3.53
N ASP A 29 -9.27 -7.73 2.66
CA ASP A 29 -10.50 -6.96 2.73
C ASP A 29 -11.44 -7.57 3.81
N ASP A 30 -11.07 -7.40 5.07
CA ASP A 30 -11.78 -7.96 6.23
C ASP A 30 -12.59 -6.91 7.00
N GLY A 31 -12.62 -5.68 6.52
CA GLY A 31 -13.34 -4.60 7.21
C GLY A 31 -13.22 -3.30 6.45
N PRO A 32 -13.83 -2.22 6.97
CA PRO A 32 -13.82 -0.94 6.27
C PRO A 32 -12.40 -0.38 6.18
N ALA A 33 -12.03 0.05 4.97
CA ALA A 33 -10.84 0.83 4.71
C ALA A 33 -11.27 2.24 4.29
N ARG A 34 -10.78 3.25 5.00
CA ARG A 34 -11.14 4.65 4.70
C ARG A 34 -10.26 5.13 3.54
N PRO A 35 -10.87 5.71 2.49
CA PRO A 35 -10.10 6.19 1.34
C PRO A 35 -9.24 7.41 1.70
N CYS A 36 -8.16 7.58 0.95
CA CYS A 36 -7.35 8.80 1.00
C CYS A 36 -8.22 10.00 0.61
N ILE A 37 -8.20 11.04 1.42
CA ILE A 37 -8.98 12.27 1.18
C ILE A 37 -8.15 13.36 0.46
N GLY A 38 -6.91 13.06 0.10
CA GLY A 38 -6.05 14.00 -0.62
C GLY A 38 -5.60 15.21 0.18
N CYS A 39 -5.58 15.12 1.50
CA CYS A 39 -5.25 16.27 2.36
C CYS A 39 -3.73 16.56 2.44
N PHE A 40 -2.89 15.63 1.98
CA PHE A 40 -1.43 15.70 2.09
C PHE A 40 -0.89 15.86 3.52
N GLY A 41 -1.70 15.56 4.52
CA GLY A 41 -1.28 15.58 5.93
C GLY A 41 -0.08 14.67 6.20
N CYS A 42 0.00 13.54 5.51
CA CYS A 42 1.13 12.60 5.61
C CYS A 42 2.45 13.17 5.08
N TRP A 43 2.41 14.27 4.37
CA TRP A 43 3.61 14.99 3.92
C TRP A 43 3.93 16.20 4.79
N ILE A 44 2.91 16.88 5.33
CA ILE A 44 3.04 18.19 5.95
C ILE A 44 2.84 18.13 7.47
N LYS A 45 1.74 17.52 7.92
CA LYS A 45 1.32 17.54 9.32
C LYS A 45 1.90 16.40 10.13
N THR A 46 1.88 15.20 9.57
CA THR A 46 2.39 13.97 10.20
C THR A 46 3.29 13.22 9.20
N PRO A 47 4.49 13.76 8.87
CA PRO A 47 5.33 13.21 7.81
C PRO A 47 5.57 11.71 7.97
N GLY A 48 5.25 10.95 6.92
CA GLY A 48 5.43 9.50 6.89
C GLY A 48 4.25 8.69 7.40
N THR A 49 3.24 9.33 8.00
CA THR A 49 2.06 8.64 8.56
C THR A 49 0.78 9.35 8.14
N CYS A 50 -0.24 8.59 7.74
CA CYS A 50 -1.54 9.16 7.40
C CYS A 50 -2.20 9.78 8.64
N VAL A 51 -2.91 10.89 8.45
CA VAL A 51 -3.66 11.54 9.53
C VAL A 51 -4.88 10.73 9.96
N ILE A 52 -5.39 9.85 9.08
CA ILE A 52 -6.49 8.94 9.41
C ILE A 52 -5.91 7.79 10.24
N ARG A 53 -6.33 7.73 11.50
CA ARG A 53 -5.83 6.72 12.44
C ARG A 53 -6.66 5.45 12.35
N ASP A 54 -6.22 4.54 11.50
CA ASP A 54 -6.78 3.21 11.34
C ASP A 54 -5.66 2.21 11.02
N GLY A 55 -6.00 1.00 10.63
CA GLY A 55 -5.03 -0.04 10.32
C GLY A 55 -4.14 0.22 9.10
N TYR A 56 -4.36 1.31 8.37
CA TYR A 56 -3.63 1.64 7.14
C TYR A 56 -2.83 2.93 7.24
N ALA A 57 -2.71 3.49 8.42
CA ALA A 57 -2.03 4.77 8.60
C ALA A 57 -0.53 4.69 8.29
N ASP A 58 0.08 3.53 8.45
CA ASP A 58 1.51 3.30 8.29
C ASP A 58 1.87 2.55 6.99
N MET A 59 1.02 2.62 5.97
CA MET A 59 1.23 1.86 4.73
C MET A 59 2.55 2.18 4.03
N GLY A 60 2.97 3.44 4.03
CA GLY A 60 4.26 3.81 3.46
C GLY A 60 5.42 3.09 4.14
N ALA A 61 5.40 3.03 5.47
CA ALA A 61 6.42 2.34 6.25
C ALA A 61 6.38 0.82 6.03
N ARG A 62 5.20 0.24 5.88
CA ARG A 62 5.07 -1.20 5.57
C ARG A 62 5.69 -1.54 4.23
N LEU A 63 5.43 -0.73 3.21
CA LEU A 63 6.04 -0.90 1.89
C LEU A 63 7.56 -0.82 1.96
N SER A 64 8.11 0.10 2.75
CA SER A 64 9.57 0.25 2.86
C SER A 64 10.25 -0.98 3.46
N ARG A 65 9.54 -1.76 4.26
CA ARG A 65 10.09 -2.94 4.92
C ARG A 65 9.95 -4.23 4.12
N CYS A 66 9.15 -4.24 3.06
CA CYS A 66 8.98 -5.45 2.27
C CYS A 66 9.99 -5.53 1.12
N LYS A 67 10.35 -6.76 0.78
CA LYS A 67 11.20 -7.04 -0.38
C LYS A 67 10.37 -7.15 -1.66
N ARG A 68 9.18 -7.74 -1.53
CA ARG A 68 8.27 -7.94 -2.67
C ARG A 68 6.87 -7.58 -2.24
N LEU A 69 6.17 -6.90 -3.13
CA LEU A 69 4.74 -6.60 -2.98
C LEU A 69 3.96 -7.48 -3.94
N PHE A 70 3.03 -8.25 -3.41
CA PHE A 70 2.09 -9.03 -4.20
C PHE A 70 0.71 -8.41 -4.09
N ILE A 71 0.04 -8.26 -5.21
CA ILE A 71 -1.32 -7.74 -5.27
C ILE A 71 -2.18 -8.75 -6.00
N VAL A 72 -3.25 -9.19 -5.36
CA VAL A 72 -4.26 -10.06 -5.95
C VAL A 72 -5.59 -9.35 -5.85
N SER A 73 -6.10 -8.89 -6.96
CA SER A 73 -7.28 -8.03 -7.04
C SER A 73 -8.24 -8.49 -8.12
N GLN A 74 -9.54 -8.30 -7.87
CA GLN A 74 -10.50 -8.32 -8.97
C GLN A 74 -10.15 -7.21 -9.96
N CYS A 75 -10.39 -7.50 -11.24
CA CYS A 75 -10.25 -6.48 -12.28
C CYS A 75 -11.56 -5.69 -12.38
N VAL A 76 -11.51 -4.40 -12.05
CA VAL A 76 -12.64 -3.50 -12.08
C VAL A 76 -12.33 -2.38 -13.05
N TYR A 77 -13.03 -2.35 -14.19
CA TYR A 77 -12.77 -1.40 -15.28
C TYR A 77 -11.29 -1.33 -15.69
N GLY A 78 -10.61 -2.49 -15.74
CA GLY A 78 -9.21 -2.57 -16.11
C GLY A 78 -8.23 -2.17 -15.00
N GLY A 79 -8.69 -1.92 -13.80
CA GLY A 79 -7.86 -1.50 -12.65
C GLY A 79 -8.06 -2.38 -11.43
N PHE A 80 -7.49 -1.94 -10.32
CA PHE A 80 -7.67 -2.60 -9.03
C PHE A 80 -9.08 -2.42 -8.48
N SER A 81 -9.52 -3.35 -7.63
CA SER A 81 -10.77 -3.20 -6.90
C SER A 81 -10.72 -1.97 -5.97
N PRO A 82 -11.88 -1.45 -5.53
CA PRO A 82 -11.93 -0.31 -4.61
C PRO A 82 -11.12 -0.52 -3.35
N PHE A 83 -11.15 -1.70 -2.75
CA PHE A 83 -10.37 -1.99 -1.54
C PHE A 83 -8.87 -1.89 -1.81
N VAL A 84 -8.38 -2.59 -2.83
CA VAL A 84 -6.94 -2.62 -3.17
C VAL A 84 -6.46 -1.21 -3.50
N LYS A 85 -7.23 -0.47 -4.30
CA LYS A 85 -6.88 0.91 -4.64
C LYS A 85 -6.85 1.79 -3.40
N THR A 86 -7.80 1.66 -2.49
CA THR A 86 -7.84 2.42 -1.23
C THR A 86 -6.58 2.18 -0.41
N VAL A 87 -6.15 0.95 -0.27
CA VAL A 87 -4.93 0.61 0.50
C VAL A 87 -3.70 1.22 -0.17
N ILE A 88 -3.59 1.11 -1.48
CA ILE A 88 -2.45 1.65 -2.23
C ILE A 88 -2.42 3.18 -2.15
N ASP A 89 -3.55 3.85 -2.31
CA ASP A 89 -3.64 5.30 -2.21
C ASP A 89 -3.20 5.81 -0.83
N ARG A 90 -3.43 5.02 0.21
CA ARG A 90 -3.02 5.35 1.58
C ARG A 90 -1.52 5.22 1.81
N SER A 91 -0.77 4.80 0.82
CA SER A 91 0.70 4.65 0.89
C SER A 91 1.48 5.83 0.30
N ILE A 92 0.84 6.95 0.00
CA ILE A 92 1.50 8.11 -0.63
C ILE A 92 2.67 8.64 0.20
N SER A 93 2.66 8.43 1.50
CA SER A 93 3.77 8.79 2.39
C SER A 93 5.05 7.98 2.15
N TYR A 94 5.00 6.94 1.31
CA TYR A 94 6.18 6.18 0.88
C TYR A 94 7.20 7.07 0.16
N VAL A 95 6.75 8.15 -0.46
CA VAL A 95 7.61 9.13 -1.12
C VAL A 95 7.49 10.49 -0.42
N HIS A 96 8.45 11.37 -0.71
CA HIS A 96 8.41 12.77 -0.28
C HIS A 96 7.60 13.62 -1.26
N PRO A 97 7.09 14.79 -0.82
CA PRO A 97 6.39 15.71 -1.72
C PRO A 97 7.29 16.41 -2.73
N TYR A 98 8.60 16.48 -2.48
CA TYR A 98 9.55 17.13 -3.36
C TYR A 98 10.18 16.15 -4.35
N PHE A 99 10.72 16.71 -5.42
CA PHE A 99 11.17 15.94 -6.57
C PHE A 99 12.69 15.74 -6.56
N VAL A 100 13.12 14.77 -7.34
CA VAL A 100 14.52 14.47 -7.62
C VAL A 100 14.64 14.11 -9.12
N ILE A 101 15.75 14.49 -9.75
CA ILE A 101 16.06 14.06 -11.10
C ILE A 101 16.88 12.79 -11.02
N LYS A 102 16.40 11.74 -11.67
CA LYS A 102 17.04 10.44 -11.66
C LYS A 102 17.02 9.86 -13.08
N ASN A 103 18.20 9.57 -13.62
CA ASN A 103 18.34 9.09 -15.01
C ASN A 103 17.65 9.99 -16.05
N GLY A 104 17.69 11.31 -15.85
CA GLY A 104 17.03 12.26 -16.73
C GLY A 104 15.53 12.40 -16.52
N GLU A 105 14.95 11.69 -15.58
CA GLU A 105 13.52 11.71 -15.28
C GLU A 105 13.25 12.39 -13.94
N MET A 106 12.10 13.05 -13.84
CA MET A 106 11.65 13.67 -12.61
C MET A 106 10.79 12.70 -11.82
N HIS A 107 11.19 12.44 -10.57
CA HIS A 107 10.47 11.56 -9.65
C HIS A 107 10.28 12.23 -8.31
N HIS A 108 9.27 11.81 -7.56
CA HIS A 108 9.21 12.08 -6.14
C HIS A 108 10.39 11.40 -5.45
N ARG A 109 11.07 12.12 -4.56
CA ARG A 109 12.16 11.54 -3.80
C ARG A 109 11.62 10.47 -2.85
N GLY A 110 12.26 9.29 -2.81
CA GLY A 110 11.91 8.24 -1.87
C GLY A 110 12.20 8.66 -0.43
N ARG A 111 11.28 8.37 0.48
CA ARG A 111 11.43 8.67 1.90
C ARG A 111 12.39 7.72 2.60
N TYR A 112 12.44 6.47 2.17
CA TYR A 112 13.15 5.39 2.84
C TYR A 112 14.37 4.96 2.04
N GLU A 113 15.45 4.59 2.72
CA GLU A 113 16.65 4.04 2.07
C GLU A 113 16.38 2.63 1.53
N ASN A 114 15.72 1.80 2.34
CA ASN A 114 15.33 0.45 1.95
C ASN A 114 14.00 0.50 1.18
N ARG A 115 14.06 0.23 -0.10
CA ARG A 115 12.92 0.29 -1.03
C ARG A 115 12.83 -0.96 -1.87
N MET A 116 11.60 -1.29 -2.28
CA MET A 116 11.36 -2.34 -3.26
C MET A 116 12.06 -2.06 -4.57
#